data_a671c43f222a6ddcd4bc51b748b243bc
#
_entry.id   a671c43f222a6ddcd4bc51b748b243bc
#
_cell.length_a   1.000
_cell.length_b   1.000
_cell.length_c   1.000
_cell.angle_alpha   90.00
_cell.angle_beta   90.00
_cell.angle_gamma   90.00
#
_symmetry.space_group_name_H-M   'P 1'
#
loop_
_entity.id
_entity.type
_entity.pdbx_description
1 polymer ?
#
loop_
_entity_poly.entity_id
_entity_poly.type
_entity_poly.pdbx_seq_one_letter_code
_entity_poly.pdbx_strand_id
1 'polypeptide(L)'
;YVVGSPQEDLARDFRDDAWGMPKAAVIDNAFDWGDDKRLGIPLHSSIIYEVHVKGFTKLCPDVPAELRGTYAGLGSAGAIKYLKELGITAVELLRSINTSTTRC
;
A
#
# COMPACT_ATOMS: atom_id res chain seq x y z
N TYR A 1 15.89 21.44 7.26
CA TYR A 1 16.79 22.01 6.25
C TYR A 1 16.43 23.46 5.94
N VAL A 2 17.39 24.35 6.09
CA VAL A 2 17.18 25.79 5.82
C VAL A 2 17.94 26.15 4.55
N VAL A 3 17.22 26.50 3.49
CA VAL A 3 17.80 26.89 2.20
C VAL A 3 18.68 28.12 2.38
N GLY A 4 19.93 28.06 1.90
CA GLY A 4 20.90 29.14 2.02
C GLY A 4 21.63 29.21 3.36
N SER A 5 21.44 28.22 4.25
CA SER A 5 22.22 28.11 5.48
C SER A 5 23.68 27.82 5.18
N PRO A 6 24.65 28.46 5.88
CA PRO A 6 26.08 28.14 5.76
C PRO A 6 26.40 26.71 6.28
N GLN A 7 25.51 26.08 7.04
CA GLN A 7 25.63 24.70 7.49
C GLN A 7 24.98 23.70 6.51
N GLU A 8 24.48 24.15 5.37
CA GLU A 8 23.83 23.32 4.34
C GLU A 8 22.73 22.43 4.91
N ASP A 9 22.81 21.12 4.70
CA ASP A 9 21.83 20.12 5.15
C ASP A 9 21.93 19.78 6.64
N LEU A 10 22.98 20.22 7.31
CA LEU A 10 23.13 20.08 8.77
C LEU A 10 22.30 21.10 9.55
N ALA A 11 21.80 22.14 8.88
CA ALA A 11 20.96 23.14 9.52
C ALA A 11 19.57 22.59 9.84
N ARG A 12 19.20 22.55 11.12
CA ARG A 12 17.84 22.22 11.55
C ARG A 12 16.92 23.42 11.39
N ASP A 13 15.81 23.23 10.74
CA ASP A 13 14.74 24.22 10.68
C ASP A 13 13.85 24.10 11.93
N PHE A 14 13.69 25.21 12.64
CA PHE A 14 12.87 25.28 13.86
C PHE A 14 11.55 26.04 13.64
N ARG A 15 11.28 26.44 12.39
CA ARG A 15 10.02 27.10 12.08
C ARG A 15 8.88 26.07 12.17
N ASP A 16 7.78 26.49 12.75
CA ASP A 16 6.54 25.69 12.75
C ASP A 16 5.93 25.74 11.34
N ASP A 17 5.74 24.58 10.74
CA ASP A 17 5.14 24.39 9.42
C ASP A 17 3.67 23.89 9.48
N ALA A 18 3.13 23.77 10.68
CA ALA A 18 1.77 23.22 10.91
C ALA A 18 0.67 23.94 10.12
N TRP A 19 0.86 25.23 9.81
CA TRP A 19 -0.07 26.02 9.01
C TRP A 19 -0.09 25.62 7.53
N GLY A 20 1.03 25.12 7.01
CA GLY A 20 1.21 24.72 5.59
C GLY A 20 1.09 23.22 5.35
N MET A 21 1.06 22.41 6.40
CA MET A 21 1.00 20.97 6.28
C MET A 21 -0.44 20.48 6.11
N PRO A 22 -0.66 19.45 5.25
CA PRO A 22 -1.95 18.77 5.19
C PRO A 22 -2.31 18.20 6.56
N LYS A 23 -3.56 18.43 6.97
CA LYS A 23 -4.05 17.90 8.25
C LYS A 23 -4.28 16.40 8.14
N ALA A 24 -3.83 15.66 9.14
CA ALA A 24 -4.19 14.26 9.29
C ALA A 24 -5.61 14.14 9.87
N ALA A 25 -6.35 13.14 9.42
CA ALA A 25 -7.63 12.76 10.00
C ALA A 25 -7.43 11.62 10.99
N VAL A 26 -8.07 11.71 12.15
CA VAL A 26 -8.20 10.55 13.04
C VAL A 26 -9.27 9.65 12.45
N ILE A 27 -8.91 8.41 12.18
CA ILE A 27 -9.83 7.40 11.67
C ILE A 27 -9.98 6.28 12.70
N ASP A 28 -11.15 5.65 12.69
CA ASP A 28 -11.33 4.41 13.42
C ASP A 28 -10.65 3.28 12.62
N ASN A 29 -9.66 2.66 13.22
CA ASN A 29 -8.93 1.51 12.65
C ASN A 29 -9.53 0.17 13.08
N ALA A 30 -10.66 0.17 13.77
CA ALA A 30 -11.33 -1.06 14.15
C ALA A 30 -11.75 -1.83 12.87
N PHE A 31 -11.33 -3.07 12.80
CA PHE A 31 -11.70 -3.99 11.73
C PHE A 31 -12.03 -5.34 12.36
N ASP A 32 -13.22 -5.85 12.08
CA ASP A 32 -13.62 -7.17 12.52
C ASP A 32 -13.01 -8.23 11.60
N TRP A 33 -12.04 -8.96 12.13
CA TRP A 33 -11.37 -10.05 11.42
C TRP A 33 -12.22 -11.34 11.39
N GLY A 34 -13.32 -11.38 12.12
CA GLY A 34 -14.18 -12.57 12.20
C GLY A 34 -13.37 -13.82 12.57
N ASP A 35 -13.51 -14.86 11.77
CA ASP A 35 -12.80 -16.13 11.94
C ASP A 35 -11.43 -16.19 11.26
N ASP A 36 -10.95 -15.09 10.69
CA ASP A 36 -9.66 -15.07 10.00
C ASP A 36 -8.51 -15.35 10.98
N LYS A 37 -7.61 -16.22 10.57
CA LYS A 37 -6.45 -16.66 11.37
C LYS A 37 -5.20 -16.62 10.53
N ARG A 38 -4.10 -16.25 11.18
CA ARG A 38 -2.78 -16.32 10.56
C ARG A 38 -2.46 -17.73 10.12
N LEU A 39 -1.98 -17.90 8.89
CA LEU A 39 -1.63 -19.21 8.32
C LEU A 39 -0.48 -19.90 9.05
N GLY A 40 0.36 -19.16 9.79
CA GLY A 40 1.48 -19.72 10.56
C GLY A 40 2.58 -20.38 9.71
N ILE A 41 2.70 -20.01 8.44
CA ILE A 41 3.70 -20.55 7.53
C ILE A 41 5.09 -20.12 8.00
N PRO A 42 6.03 -21.07 8.24
CA PRO A 42 7.39 -20.73 8.64
C PRO A 42 8.12 -19.93 7.58
N LEU A 43 9.00 -19.03 7.98
CA LEU A 43 9.72 -18.14 7.04
C LEU A 43 10.50 -18.93 5.97
N HIS A 44 11.13 -20.04 6.33
CA HIS A 44 11.88 -20.87 5.39
C HIS A 44 11.02 -21.57 4.32
N SER A 45 9.69 -21.62 4.54
CA SER A 45 8.71 -22.16 3.59
C SER A 45 7.87 -21.07 2.94
N SER A 46 8.19 -19.80 3.22
CA SER A 46 7.45 -18.67 2.69
C SER A 46 8.02 -18.21 1.36
N ILE A 47 7.11 -17.94 0.40
CA ILE A 47 7.43 -17.30 -0.87
C ILE A 47 6.73 -15.95 -0.86
N ILE A 48 7.53 -14.88 -0.77
CA ILE A 48 7.04 -13.51 -0.71
C ILE A 48 7.05 -12.93 -2.12
N TYR A 49 5.94 -12.35 -2.54
CA TYR A 49 5.80 -11.71 -3.83
C TYR A 49 5.48 -10.23 -3.65
N GLU A 50 6.40 -9.37 -4.06
CA GLU A 50 6.23 -7.93 -3.98
C GLU A 50 5.41 -7.43 -5.17
N VAL A 51 4.33 -6.69 -4.92
CA VAL A 51 3.42 -6.20 -5.97
C VAL A 51 3.08 -4.73 -5.81
N HIS A 52 2.97 -4.04 -6.93
CA HIS A 52 2.33 -2.73 -6.97
C HIS A 52 0.81 -2.93 -7.17
N VAL A 53 -0.01 -2.49 -6.21
CA VAL A 53 -1.46 -2.72 -6.19
C VAL A 53 -2.13 -2.41 -7.53
N LYS A 54 -1.86 -1.22 -8.09
CA LYS A 54 -2.44 -0.81 -9.37
C LYS A 54 -1.87 -1.60 -10.54
N GLY A 55 -0.55 -1.80 -10.58
CA GLY A 55 0.12 -2.44 -11.70
C GLY A 55 -0.26 -3.90 -11.88
N PHE A 56 -0.39 -4.63 -10.77
CA PHE A 56 -0.61 -6.07 -10.79
C PHE A 56 -1.93 -6.47 -11.45
N THR A 57 -3.02 -5.75 -11.16
CA THR A 57 -4.34 -6.13 -11.67
C THR A 57 -4.84 -5.28 -12.84
N LYS A 58 -4.12 -4.20 -13.22
CA LYS A 58 -4.60 -3.23 -14.23
C LYS A 58 -4.96 -3.84 -15.56
N LEU A 59 -4.16 -4.81 -16.00
CA LEU A 59 -4.33 -5.50 -17.29
C LEU A 59 -4.77 -6.96 -17.12
N CYS A 60 -5.10 -7.39 -15.90
CA CYS A 60 -5.48 -8.78 -15.64
C CYS A 60 -6.90 -9.05 -16.13
N PRO A 61 -7.09 -9.98 -17.10
CA PRO A 61 -8.42 -10.27 -17.64
C PRO A 61 -9.33 -10.96 -16.63
N ASP A 62 -8.77 -11.73 -15.69
CA ASP A 62 -9.50 -12.50 -14.68
C ASP A 62 -9.99 -11.65 -13.51
N VAL A 63 -9.66 -10.36 -13.50
CA VAL A 63 -10.14 -9.39 -12.52
C VAL A 63 -11.26 -8.55 -13.15
N PRO A 64 -12.42 -8.39 -12.49
CA PRO A 64 -13.50 -7.54 -12.97
C PRO A 64 -12.99 -6.14 -13.34
N ALA A 65 -13.41 -5.63 -14.49
CA ALA A 65 -12.85 -4.40 -15.07
C ALA A 65 -12.93 -3.19 -14.12
N GLU A 66 -14.02 -3.09 -13.37
CA GLU A 66 -14.28 -2.04 -12.38
C GLU A 66 -13.36 -2.11 -11.15
N LEU A 67 -12.79 -3.29 -10.87
CA LEU A 67 -11.90 -3.52 -9.73
C LEU A 67 -10.41 -3.43 -10.12
N ARG A 68 -10.08 -3.41 -11.42
CA ARG A 68 -8.70 -3.42 -11.87
C ARG A 68 -7.91 -2.22 -11.37
N GLY A 69 -6.73 -2.48 -10.84
CA GLY A 69 -5.85 -1.45 -10.31
C GLY A 69 -6.23 -0.96 -8.91
N THR A 70 -7.12 -1.64 -8.21
CA THR A 70 -7.54 -1.32 -6.84
C THR A 70 -7.14 -2.43 -5.86
N TYR A 71 -7.22 -2.14 -4.56
CA TYR A 71 -7.05 -3.15 -3.51
C TYR A 71 -8.10 -4.26 -3.61
N ALA A 72 -9.35 -3.92 -3.95
CA ALA A 72 -10.42 -4.90 -4.16
C ALA A 72 -10.10 -5.82 -5.36
N GLY A 73 -9.47 -5.27 -6.41
CA GLY A 73 -9.00 -6.06 -7.54
C GLY A 73 -7.90 -7.05 -7.15
N LEU A 74 -6.97 -6.64 -6.28
CA LEU A 74 -5.94 -7.54 -5.76
C LEU A 74 -6.54 -8.65 -4.90
N GLY A 75 -7.60 -8.36 -4.12
CA GLY A 75 -8.36 -9.33 -3.33
C GLY A 75 -9.39 -10.14 -4.14
N SER A 76 -9.51 -9.96 -5.45
CA SER A 76 -10.44 -10.70 -6.29
C SER A 76 -10.06 -12.17 -6.44
N ALA A 77 -11.05 -13.02 -6.70
CA ALA A 77 -10.84 -14.46 -6.88
C ALA A 77 -9.81 -14.77 -7.99
N GLY A 78 -9.83 -14.03 -9.09
CA GLY A 78 -8.87 -14.20 -10.19
C GLY A 78 -7.42 -13.91 -9.78
N ALA A 79 -7.18 -12.79 -9.09
CA ALA A 79 -5.86 -12.43 -8.61
C ALA A 79 -5.33 -13.42 -7.55
N ILE A 80 -6.18 -13.81 -6.60
CA ILE A 80 -5.83 -14.78 -5.55
C ILE A 80 -5.54 -16.15 -6.17
N LYS A 81 -6.33 -16.60 -7.13
CA LYS A 81 -6.10 -17.87 -7.83
C LYS A 81 -4.71 -17.89 -8.47
N TYR A 82 -4.37 -16.85 -9.23
CA TYR A 82 -3.08 -16.72 -9.87
C TYR A 82 -1.92 -16.82 -8.87
N LEU A 83 -1.98 -16.06 -7.77
CA LEU A 83 -0.95 -16.07 -6.73
C LEU A 83 -0.80 -17.46 -6.08
N LYS A 84 -1.93 -18.15 -5.82
CA LYS A 84 -1.92 -19.50 -5.26
C LYS A 84 -1.32 -20.53 -6.23
N GLU A 85 -1.61 -20.43 -7.52
CA GLU A 85 -1.05 -21.29 -8.55
C GLU A 85 0.47 -21.11 -8.68
N LEU A 86 0.99 -19.91 -8.44
CA LEU A 86 2.42 -19.64 -8.33
C LEU A 86 3.05 -20.14 -7.02
N GLY A 87 2.25 -20.61 -6.07
CA GLY A 87 2.74 -21.05 -4.77
C GLY A 87 3.09 -19.90 -3.81
N ILE A 88 2.61 -18.69 -4.06
CA ILE A 88 2.86 -17.52 -3.23
C ILE A 88 2.16 -17.68 -1.88
N THR A 89 2.89 -17.45 -0.81
CA THR A 89 2.40 -17.57 0.57
C THR A 89 2.17 -16.23 1.25
N ALA A 90 2.84 -15.19 0.78
CA ALA A 90 2.71 -13.83 1.28
C ALA A 90 2.84 -12.82 0.15
N VAL A 91 2.06 -11.74 0.20
CA VAL A 91 2.16 -10.63 -0.74
C VAL A 91 2.67 -9.41 0.02
N GLU A 92 3.75 -8.82 -0.46
CA GLU A 92 4.26 -7.55 0.01
C GLU A 92 3.76 -6.44 -0.91
N LEU A 93 3.09 -5.46 -0.33
CA LEU A 93 2.54 -4.37 -1.12
C LEU A 93 3.53 -3.21 -1.21
N LEU A 94 3.95 -2.88 -2.43
CA LEU A 94 4.65 -1.63 -2.68
C LEU A 94 3.81 -0.46 -2.17
N ARG A 95 4.44 0.46 -1.45
CA ARG A 95 3.79 1.64 -0.88
C ARG A 95 3.07 2.40 -1.99
N SER A 96 1.74 2.35 -2.00
CA SER A 96 0.94 3.24 -2.81
C SER A 96 0.74 4.54 -2.06
N ILE A 97 1.37 5.62 -2.51
CA ILE A 97 0.98 6.95 -2.08
C ILE A 97 -0.39 7.18 -2.70
N ASN A 98 -1.40 7.27 -1.86
CA ASN A 98 -2.75 7.63 -2.29
C ASN A 98 -2.72 9.11 -2.70
N THR A 99 -2.36 9.38 -3.94
CA THR A 99 -2.63 10.68 -4.55
C THR A 99 -4.11 10.71 -4.89
N SER A 100 -4.95 10.96 -3.90
CA SER A 100 -6.30 11.41 -4.15
C SER A 100 -6.19 12.80 -4.77
N THR A 101 -6.07 12.86 -6.08
CA THR A 101 -6.28 14.08 -6.82
C THR A 101 -7.77 14.39 -6.73
N THR A 102 -8.17 15.06 -5.66
CA THR A 102 -9.42 15.82 -5.65
C THR A 102 -9.25 16.89 -6.70
N ARG A 103 -9.76 16.64 -7.90
CA ARG A 103 -10.03 17.73 -8.83
C ARG A 103 -11.16 18.52 -8.23
N CYS A 104 -10.89 19.76 -7.85
CA CYS A 104 -11.87 20.82 -7.71
C CYS A 104 -12.54 21.08 -9.04
#